data_b334dcbb7b5f6c5f887a07e036ce1c70
#
_entry.id   b334dcbb7b5f6c5f887a07e036ce1c70
#
_cell.length_a   1.000
_cell.length_b   1.000
_cell.length_c   1.000
_cell.angle_alpha   90.00
_cell.angle_beta   90.00
_cell.angle_gamma   90.00
#
_symmetry.space_group_name_H-M   'P 1'
#
loop_
_entity.id
_entity.type
_entity.pdbx_description
1 polymer ?
#
loop_
_entity_poly.entity_id
_entity_poly.type
_entity_poly.pdbx_seq_one_letter_code
_entity_poly.pdbx_strand_id
1 'polypeptide(L)'
;CITEVLSIREIRKLKSVSCDLVITTMQLDTPYYGKEVVVVDCLMTQYDIRSIENRMKQVRRRKLKTKQPCNQLHIQKNLFCEEFVHLNLEINDKNELLHMLCKQLEDSGYVTAEFEKSVLEHEVTAPTALGKGVAIPHGNAKCVIRPAVMVATLKRPVKWQEDEDADVIFLLAFNLDDSMGMKEETVKFYSVFLDLWDEEAEVEAIRNMQDGHWLAVEMNRRIQAAVNSSREKGEEGK
;
A
#
# COMPACT_ATOMS: atom_id res chain seq x y z
N CYS A 1 -18.44 -5.87 2.13
CA CYS A 1 -19.89 -5.68 2.25
C CYS A 1 -20.56 -7.05 2.38
N ILE A 2 -21.43 -7.24 3.36
CA ILE A 2 -22.30 -8.42 3.48
C ILE A 2 -23.34 -8.28 2.37
N THR A 3 -23.41 -9.25 1.48
CA THR A 3 -24.32 -9.24 0.33
C THR A 3 -25.65 -9.90 0.66
N GLU A 4 -25.64 -10.92 1.52
CA GLU A 4 -26.82 -11.69 1.87
C GLU A 4 -26.62 -12.42 3.19
N VAL A 5 -27.69 -12.58 3.96
CA VAL A 5 -27.73 -13.39 5.19
C VAL A 5 -28.82 -14.42 5.02
N LEU A 6 -28.47 -15.70 5.11
CA LEU A 6 -29.36 -16.81 4.80
C LEU A 6 -29.48 -17.77 5.98
N SER A 7 -30.66 -18.31 6.18
CA SER A 7 -30.89 -19.44 7.07
C SER A 7 -30.41 -20.74 6.44
N ILE A 8 -30.22 -21.77 7.25
CA ILE A 8 -29.83 -23.11 6.81
C ILE A 8 -30.83 -23.73 5.82
N ARG A 9 -32.11 -23.40 5.94
CA ARG A 9 -33.15 -23.89 5.02
C ARG A 9 -33.05 -23.25 3.65
N GLU A 10 -32.63 -21.98 3.61
CA GLU A 10 -32.44 -21.22 2.37
C GLU A 10 -31.15 -21.64 1.69
N ILE A 11 -30.06 -21.81 2.44
CA ILE A 11 -28.78 -22.32 1.92
C ILE A 11 -28.94 -23.66 1.21
N ARG A 12 -29.73 -24.59 1.75
CA ARG A 12 -29.98 -25.91 1.13
C ARG A 12 -30.76 -25.85 -0.18
N LYS A 13 -31.46 -24.77 -0.47
CA LYS A 13 -32.24 -24.56 -1.70
C LYS A 13 -31.44 -23.80 -2.77
N LEU A 14 -30.26 -23.26 -2.44
CA LEU A 14 -29.45 -22.56 -3.41
C LEU A 14 -28.93 -23.53 -4.50
N LYS A 15 -28.97 -23.07 -5.73
CA LYS A 15 -28.36 -23.77 -6.89
C LYS A 15 -26.97 -23.23 -7.23
N SER A 16 -26.66 -22.03 -6.78
CA SER A 16 -25.38 -21.37 -6.98
C SER A 16 -25.17 -20.29 -5.91
N VAL A 17 -23.92 -19.92 -5.66
CA VAL A 17 -23.55 -18.90 -4.68
C VAL A 17 -22.75 -17.80 -5.38
N SER A 18 -23.28 -16.57 -5.37
CA SER A 18 -22.65 -15.39 -5.97
C SER A 18 -22.00 -14.53 -4.89
N CYS A 19 -21.03 -15.08 -4.17
CA CYS A 19 -20.24 -14.35 -3.18
C CYS A 19 -18.77 -14.78 -3.26
N ASP A 20 -17.92 -14.07 -2.53
CA ASP A 20 -16.48 -14.31 -2.50
C ASP A 20 -16.07 -15.20 -1.34
N LEU A 21 -16.79 -15.09 -0.22
CA LEU A 21 -16.52 -15.78 1.03
C LEU A 21 -17.84 -16.09 1.70
N VAL A 22 -17.96 -17.30 2.24
CA VAL A 22 -19.07 -17.74 3.07
C VAL A 22 -18.64 -17.72 4.54
N ILE A 23 -19.38 -17.02 5.38
CA ILE A 23 -19.19 -17.03 6.84
C ILE A 23 -20.38 -17.79 7.44
N THR A 24 -20.09 -18.74 8.30
CA THR A 24 -21.12 -19.63 8.87
C THR A 24 -20.80 -19.96 10.32
N THR A 25 -21.85 -20.21 11.11
CA THR A 25 -21.72 -20.70 12.48
C THR A 25 -21.78 -22.21 12.60
N MET A 26 -21.82 -22.92 11.49
CA MET A 26 -21.87 -24.37 11.45
C MET A 26 -20.97 -24.94 10.37
N GLN A 27 -20.60 -26.21 10.54
CA GLN A 27 -19.78 -26.90 9.58
C GLN A 27 -20.55 -27.11 8.29
N LEU A 28 -19.99 -26.65 7.18
CA LEU A 28 -20.45 -26.93 5.82
C LEU A 28 -19.37 -27.76 5.12
N ASP A 29 -19.80 -28.56 4.13
CA ASP A 29 -18.85 -29.25 3.26
C ASP A 29 -17.97 -28.22 2.53
N THR A 30 -16.67 -28.38 2.63
CA THR A 30 -15.70 -27.42 2.04
C THR A 30 -15.04 -28.06 0.82
N PRO A 31 -14.92 -27.31 -0.30
CA PRO A 31 -15.41 -25.96 -0.54
C PRO A 31 -16.92 -25.92 -0.87
N TYR A 32 -17.66 -25.04 -0.24
CA TYR A 32 -19.09 -24.87 -0.49
C TYR A 32 -19.32 -24.13 -1.82
N TYR A 33 -19.83 -24.81 -2.82
CA TYR A 33 -19.94 -24.31 -4.22
C TYR A 33 -18.65 -23.69 -4.75
N GLY A 34 -17.49 -24.26 -4.39
CA GLY A 34 -16.19 -23.74 -4.81
C GLY A 34 -15.77 -22.45 -4.14
N LYS A 35 -16.47 -22.01 -3.08
CA LYS A 35 -16.14 -20.81 -2.29
C LYS A 35 -15.43 -21.20 -1.01
N GLU A 36 -14.60 -20.29 -0.51
CA GLU A 36 -13.99 -20.45 0.81
C GLU A 36 -15.04 -20.25 1.90
N VAL A 37 -14.94 -21.06 2.95
CA VAL A 37 -15.84 -21.04 4.10
C VAL A 37 -15.04 -20.72 5.35
N VAL A 38 -15.52 -19.77 6.15
CA VAL A 38 -15.03 -19.47 7.48
C VAL A 38 -16.10 -19.83 8.49
N VAL A 39 -15.80 -20.81 9.34
CA VAL A 39 -16.69 -21.17 10.44
C VAL A 39 -16.32 -20.28 11.65
N VAL A 40 -17.32 -19.64 12.24
CA VAL A 40 -17.18 -18.76 13.40
C VAL A 40 -18.09 -19.22 14.53
N ASP A 41 -17.80 -18.80 15.75
CA ASP A 41 -18.71 -19.06 16.88
C ASP A 41 -19.96 -18.18 16.79
N CYS A 42 -21.08 -18.66 17.35
CA CYS A 42 -22.33 -17.90 17.45
C CYS A 42 -22.15 -16.58 18.24
N LEU A 43 -21.22 -16.56 19.18
CA LEU A 43 -20.79 -15.38 19.93
C LEU A 43 -19.46 -14.86 19.35
N MET A 44 -19.48 -14.36 18.13
CA MET A 44 -18.32 -13.90 17.36
C MET A 44 -17.23 -13.29 18.24
N THR A 45 -16.09 -13.98 18.34
CA THR A 45 -14.93 -13.57 19.15
C THR A 45 -13.99 -12.65 18.36
N GLN A 46 -13.05 -12.01 19.05
CA GLN A 46 -11.98 -11.25 18.40
C GLN A 46 -11.11 -12.14 17.48
N TYR A 47 -10.98 -13.42 17.80
CA TYR A 47 -10.29 -14.40 16.96
C TYR A 47 -11.06 -14.64 15.65
N ASP A 48 -12.37 -14.78 15.72
CA ASP A 48 -13.22 -14.97 14.54
C ASP A 48 -13.16 -13.76 13.62
N ILE A 49 -13.21 -12.56 14.17
CA ILE A 49 -13.07 -11.31 13.40
C ILE A 49 -11.74 -11.29 12.64
N ARG A 50 -10.62 -11.57 13.30
CA ARG A 50 -9.30 -11.63 12.65
C ARG A 50 -9.22 -12.74 11.59
N SER A 51 -9.86 -13.87 11.84
CA SER A 51 -9.90 -15.00 10.88
C SER A 51 -10.66 -14.61 9.61
N ILE A 52 -11.81 -13.93 9.74
CA ILE A 52 -12.60 -13.39 8.64
C ILE A 52 -11.77 -12.38 7.84
N GLU A 53 -11.15 -11.41 8.51
CA GLU A 53 -10.33 -10.37 7.87
C GLU A 53 -9.18 -10.97 7.07
N ASN A 54 -8.46 -11.94 7.64
CA ASN A 54 -7.36 -12.61 6.97
C ASN A 54 -7.84 -13.39 5.73
N ARG A 55 -8.99 -14.07 5.82
CA ARG A 55 -9.57 -14.76 4.65
C ARG A 55 -10.03 -13.78 3.58
N MET A 56 -10.66 -12.70 3.96
CA MET A 56 -11.05 -11.65 3.01
C MET A 56 -9.83 -11.07 2.27
N LYS A 57 -8.72 -10.83 3.00
CA LYS A 57 -7.45 -10.41 2.39
C LYS A 57 -6.93 -11.44 1.37
N GLN A 58 -6.97 -12.73 1.70
CA GLN A 58 -6.54 -13.81 0.79
C GLN A 58 -7.42 -13.93 -0.46
N VAL A 59 -8.73 -13.84 -0.31
CA VAL A 59 -9.69 -13.88 -1.43
C VAL A 59 -9.47 -12.70 -2.37
N ARG A 60 -9.26 -11.49 -1.81
CA ARG A 60 -8.91 -10.29 -2.60
C ARG A 60 -7.59 -10.48 -3.36
N ARG A 61 -6.54 -10.99 -2.71
CA ARG A 61 -5.25 -11.28 -3.36
C ARG A 61 -5.37 -12.29 -4.51
N ARG A 62 -6.18 -13.33 -4.36
CA ARG A 62 -6.44 -14.32 -5.45
C ARG A 62 -7.17 -13.68 -6.63
N LYS A 63 -8.16 -12.83 -6.38
CA LYS A 63 -8.87 -12.11 -7.45
C LYS A 63 -7.97 -11.17 -8.23
N LEU A 64 -7.00 -10.56 -7.57
CA LEU A 64 -6.00 -9.70 -8.23
C LEU A 64 -5.04 -10.51 -9.13
N LYS A 65 -4.67 -11.75 -8.72
CA LYS A 65 -3.79 -12.62 -9.50
C LYS A 65 -4.47 -13.29 -10.71
N THR A 66 -5.80 -13.44 -10.71
CA THR A 66 -6.56 -14.08 -11.80
C THR A 66 -7.08 -13.11 -12.86
N LYS A 67 -6.91 -11.82 -12.68
CA LYS A 67 -7.20 -10.84 -13.72
C LYS A 67 -5.96 -10.66 -14.60
N GLN A 68 -6.00 -11.21 -15.80
CA GLN A 68 -5.18 -10.79 -16.94
C GLN A 68 -5.17 -9.27 -17.10
N PRO A 69 -4.17 -8.69 -17.81
CA PRO A 69 -4.00 -7.25 -17.90
C PRO A 69 -5.31 -6.56 -18.27
N CYS A 70 -5.83 -5.83 -17.32
CA CYS A 70 -7.10 -5.16 -17.43
C CYS A 70 -6.96 -3.93 -18.32
N ASN A 71 -7.42 -4.05 -19.56
CA ASN A 71 -7.70 -2.93 -20.43
C ASN A 71 -9.07 -2.33 -20.06
N GLN A 72 -9.22 -1.84 -18.85
CA GLN A 72 -10.21 -0.84 -18.45
C GLN A 72 -9.83 -0.33 -17.06
N LEU A 73 -9.07 0.74 -17.08
CA LEU A 73 -8.57 1.45 -15.91
C LEU A 73 -9.72 2.14 -15.16
N HIS A 74 -10.21 1.55 -14.08
CA HIS A 74 -10.39 2.37 -12.89
C HIS A 74 -9.00 2.49 -12.26
N ILE A 75 -8.25 3.50 -12.61
CA ILE A 75 -7.00 3.89 -11.95
C ILE A 75 -7.38 4.12 -10.50
N GLN A 76 -6.96 3.21 -9.62
CA GLN A 76 -6.94 3.53 -8.20
C GLN A 76 -5.98 4.69 -8.06
N LYS A 77 -6.50 5.87 -7.78
CA LYS A 77 -5.73 7.09 -7.52
C LYS A 77 -5.06 7.02 -6.14
N ASN A 78 -4.35 5.94 -5.88
CA ASN A 78 -3.68 5.66 -4.62
C ASN A 78 -2.18 5.54 -4.88
N LEU A 79 -1.40 6.36 -4.22
CA LEU A 79 0.07 6.29 -4.27
C LEU A 79 0.62 5.17 -3.38
N PHE A 80 -0.09 4.82 -2.31
CA PHE A 80 0.31 3.77 -1.37
C PHE A 80 -0.51 2.51 -1.60
N CYS A 81 0.16 1.39 -1.84
CA CYS A 81 -0.44 0.06 -1.89
C CYS A 81 0.06 -0.77 -0.71
N GLU A 82 -0.80 -1.57 -0.08
CA GLU A 82 -0.41 -2.43 1.05
C GLU A 82 0.79 -3.32 0.71
N GLU A 83 0.87 -3.81 -0.53
CA GLU A 83 1.95 -4.67 -1.02
C GLU A 83 3.32 -3.96 -1.08
N PHE A 84 3.34 -2.63 -1.03
CA PHE A 84 4.52 -1.78 -1.06
C PHE A 84 4.88 -1.21 0.32
N VAL A 85 4.27 -1.73 1.38
CA VAL A 85 4.60 -1.35 2.76
C VAL A 85 5.28 -2.52 3.45
N HIS A 86 6.53 -2.33 3.80
CA HIS A 86 7.40 -3.31 4.46
C HIS A 86 7.78 -2.80 5.84
N LEU A 87 7.30 -3.43 6.88
CA LEU A 87 7.52 -2.99 8.25
C LEU A 87 8.50 -3.90 8.98
N ASN A 88 9.37 -3.29 9.80
CA ASN A 88 10.30 -3.98 10.68
C ASN A 88 11.27 -4.93 9.94
N LEU A 89 11.83 -4.49 8.81
CA LEU A 89 12.79 -5.28 8.04
C LEU A 89 14.11 -5.45 8.79
N GLU A 90 14.73 -6.61 8.61
CA GLU A 90 16.09 -6.93 9.10
C GLU A 90 17.09 -6.81 7.94
N ILE A 91 17.33 -5.61 7.46
CA ILE A 91 18.31 -5.30 6.42
C ILE A 91 19.31 -4.33 7.02
N ASN A 92 20.60 -4.55 6.80
CA ASN A 92 21.68 -3.76 7.39
C ASN A 92 22.51 -3.01 6.34
N ASP A 93 22.13 -3.09 5.06
CA ASP A 93 22.80 -2.42 3.95
C ASP A 93 21.81 -1.60 3.12
N LYS A 94 22.17 -0.34 2.86
CA LYS A 94 21.36 0.60 2.08
C LYS A 94 21.09 0.10 0.66
N ASN A 95 22.13 -0.43 -0.01
CA ASN A 95 22.00 -0.83 -1.41
C ASN A 95 21.17 -2.11 -1.54
N GLU A 96 21.31 -3.05 -0.59
CA GLU A 96 20.47 -4.24 -0.51
C GLU A 96 18.98 -3.85 -0.34
N LEU A 97 18.71 -2.89 0.55
CA LEU A 97 17.36 -2.37 0.73
C LEU A 97 16.79 -1.73 -0.54
N LEU A 98 17.56 -0.82 -1.16
CA LEU A 98 17.14 -0.14 -2.37
C LEU A 98 16.94 -1.12 -3.54
N HIS A 99 17.81 -2.12 -3.67
CA HIS A 99 17.66 -3.19 -4.67
C HIS A 99 16.33 -3.94 -4.47
N MET A 100 16.05 -4.39 -3.25
CA MET A 100 14.81 -5.11 -2.93
C MET A 100 13.56 -4.29 -3.28
N LEU A 101 13.53 -3.02 -2.88
CA LEU A 101 12.39 -2.13 -3.10
C LEU A 101 12.21 -1.81 -4.60
N CYS A 102 13.29 -1.45 -5.30
CA CYS A 102 13.24 -1.16 -6.73
C CYS A 102 12.83 -2.37 -7.55
N LYS A 103 13.37 -3.55 -7.21
CA LYS A 103 13.04 -4.81 -7.88
C LYS A 103 11.56 -5.17 -7.75
N GLN A 104 10.96 -4.95 -6.60
CA GLN A 104 9.53 -5.19 -6.42
C GLN A 104 8.66 -4.24 -7.27
N LEU A 105 9.04 -2.96 -7.38
CA LEU A 105 8.34 -2.01 -8.26
C LEU A 105 8.46 -2.42 -9.74
N GLU A 106 9.65 -2.88 -10.15
CA GLU A 106 9.89 -3.40 -11.52
C GLU A 106 9.02 -4.63 -11.79
N ASP A 107 9.09 -5.65 -10.93
CA ASP A 107 8.33 -6.91 -11.08
C ASP A 107 6.80 -6.68 -11.04
N SER A 108 6.37 -5.62 -10.37
CA SER A 108 4.96 -5.19 -10.34
C SER A 108 4.58 -4.29 -11.53
N GLY A 109 5.54 -3.93 -12.40
CA GLY A 109 5.34 -3.11 -13.60
C GLY A 109 5.03 -1.64 -13.30
N TYR A 110 5.56 -1.10 -12.21
CA TYR A 110 5.45 0.33 -11.86
C TYR A 110 6.60 1.15 -12.41
N VAL A 111 7.76 0.52 -12.59
CA VAL A 111 8.96 1.16 -13.12
C VAL A 111 9.64 0.28 -14.17
N THR A 112 10.56 0.86 -14.95
CA THR A 112 11.42 0.10 -15.87
C THR A 112 12.65 -0.43 -15.16
N ALA A 113 13.40 -1.35 -15.80
CA ALA A 113 14.63 -1.94 -15.26
C ALA A 113 15.73 -0.90 -14.95
N GLU A 114 15.68 0.26 -15.60
CA GLU A 114 16.66 1.34 -15.39
C GLU A 114 16.38 2.16 -14.13
N PHE A 115 15.23 1.98 -13.48
CA PHE A 115 14.84 2.77 -12.32
C PHE A 115 15.80 2.60 -11.15
N GLU A 116 16.14 1.36 -10.79
CA GLU A 116 17.09 1.07 -9.70
C GLU A 116 18.43 1.79 -9.91
N LYS A 117 18.99 1.67 -11.12
CA LYS A 117 20.24 2.35 -11.47
C LYS A 117 20.13 3.86 -11.26
N SER A 118 19.01 4.46 -11.68
CA SER A 118 18.80 5.90 -11.52
C SER A 118 18.65 6.32 -10.05
N VAL A 119 18.05 5.48 -9.20
CA VAL A 119 17.98 5.71 -7.74
C VAL A 119 19.37 5.69 -7.12
N LEU A 120 20.17 4.67 -7.43
CA LEU A 120 21.52 4.53 -6.88
C LEU A 120 22.44 5.68 -7.34
N GLU A 121 22.39 6.08 -8.61
CA GLU A 121 23.14 7.22 -9.14
C GLU A 121 22.73 8.53 -8.45
N HIS A 122 21.43 8.72 -8.19
CA HIS A 122 20.93 9.88 -7.46
C HIS A 122 21.44 9.89 -6.02
N GLU A 123 21.36 8.77 -5.31
CA GLU A 123 21.84 8.64 -3.93
C GLU A 123 23.34 8.88 -3.76
N VAL A 124 24.14 8.62 -4.79
CA VAL A 124 25.58 8.96 -4.80
C VAL A 124 25.81 10.46 -4.98
N THR A 125 25.00 11.10 -5.85
CA THR A 125 25.17 12.52 -6.21
C THR A 125 24.55 13.46 -5.21
N ALA A 126 23.36 13.11 -4.70
CA ALA A 126 22.55 13.88 -3.76
C ALA A 126 21.80 12.94 -2.82
N PRO A 127 22.46 12.47 -1.74
CA PRO A 127 21.84 11.59 -0.76
C PRO A 127 20.54 12.20 -0.19
N THR A 128 19.55 11.35 0.03
CA THR A 128 18.17 11.77 0.32
C THR A 128 17.75 11.61 1.78
N ALA A 129 18.70 11.43 2.71
CA ALA A 129 18.39 11.49 4.12
C ALA A 129 17.94 12.91 4.54
N LEU A 130 16.87 12.98 5.33
CA LEU A 130 16.28 14.23 5.77
C LEU A 130 16.54 14.53 7.26
N GLY A 131 17.33 13.68 7.94
CA GLY A 131 17.44 13.67 9.40
C GLY A 131 16.31 12.87 10.06
N LYS A 132 16.25 12.81 11.40
CA LYS A 132 15.26 12.05 12.19
C LYS A 132 15.10 10.58 11.78
N GLY A 133 16.09 9.98 11.10
CA GLY A 133 16.05 8.61 10.64
C GLY A 133 15.23 8.38 9.36
N VAL A 134 14.84 9.43 8.63
CA VAL A 134 14.03 9.31 7.42
C VAL A 134 14.86 9.56 6.16
N ALA A 135 14.60 8.74 5.12
CA ALA A 135 15.13 8.96 3.78
C ALA A 135 14.02 8.86 2.72
N ILE A 136 14.19 9.63 1.63
CA ILE A 136 13.25 9.70 0.51
C ILE A 136 13.93 9.38 -0.84
N PRO A 137 14.54 8.20 -1.00
CA PRO A 137 15.16 7.82 -2.26
C PRO A 137 14.19 7.94 -3.42
N HIS A 138 14.68 8.40 -4.57
CA HIS A 138 13.89 8.52 -5.79
C HIS A 138 14.76 8.41 -7.03
N GLY A 139 14.16 8.00 -8.13
CA GLY A 139 14.83 7.81 -9.40
C GLY A 139 14.36 8.76 -10.49
N ASN A 140 14.83 8.52 -11.71
CA ASN A 140 14.47 9.31 -12.87
C ASN A 140 12.96 9.10 -13.20
N ALA A 141 12.21 10.20 -13.30
CA ALA A 141 10.78 10.19 -13.65
C ALA A 141 10.48 9.47 -15.00
N LYS A 142 11.43 9.47 -15.95
CA LYS A 142 11.28 8.75 -17.23
C LYS A 142 11.25 7.22 -17.08
N CYS A 143 11.76 6.70 -15.97
CA CYS A 143 11.74 5.28 -15.65
C CYS A 143 10.45 4.86 -14.94
N VAL A 144 9.54 5.81 -14.62
CA VAL A 144 8.30 5.54 -13.91
C VAL A 144 7.17 5.31 -14.91
N ILE A 145 6.55 4.13 -14.85
CA ILE A 145 5.40 3.74 -15.66
C ILE A 145 4.10 4.14 -14.94
N ARG A 146 4.04 3.92 -13.63
CA ARG A 146 2.91 4.29 -12.76
C ARG A 146 3.43 4.87 -11.45
N PRO A 147 2.87 6.00 -10.99
CA PRO A 147 3.26 6.58 -9.70
C PRO A 147 2.97 5.63 -8.53
N ALA A 148 3.93 5.54 -7.62
CA ALA A 148 3.79 4.79 -6.37
C ALA A 148 4.76 5.31 -5.30
N VAL A 149 4.44 5.04 -4.05
CA VAL A 149 5.34 5.20 -2.90
C VAL A 149 5.50 3.85 -2.22
N MET A 150 6.74 3.40 -2.07
CA MET A 150 7.05 2.29 -1.19
C MET A 150 7.46 2.80 0.18
N VAL A 151 7.01 2.15 1.22
CA VAL A 151 7.41 2.45 2.60
C VAL A 151 8.15 1.25 3.16
N ALA A 152 9.32 1.51 3.74
CA ALA A 152 10.03 0.51 4.52
C ALA A 152 10.39 1.07 5.89
N THR A 153 10.18 0.28 6.95
CA THR A 153 10.76 0.54 8.27
C THR A 153 11.74 -0.57 8.62
N LEU A 154 12.82 -0.21 9.27
CA LEU A 154 13.88 -1.15 9.64
C LEU A 154 13.91 -1.37 11.14
N LYS A 155 14.29 -2.57 11.58
CA LYS A 155 14.52 -2.86 13.00
C LYS A 155 15.73 -2.13 13.56
N ARG A 156 16.69 -1.81 12.71
CA ARG A 156 17.90 -1.06 13.04
C ARG A 156 18.17 -0.07 11.92
N PRO A 157 18.54 1.17 12.24
CA PRO A 157 18.93 2.14 11.23
C PRO A 157 20.12 1.65 10.40
N VAL A 158 20.11 1.96 9.13
CA VAL A 158 21.25 1.73 8.21
C VAL A 158 21.96 3.04 7.92
N LYS A 159 23.26 2.97 7.71
CA LYS A 159 24.05 4.12 7.28
C LYS A 159 23.54 4.62 5.92
N TRP A 160 23.00 5.84 5.89
CA TRP A 160 22.45 6.43 4.68
C TRP A 160 23.46 7.35 3.97
N GLN A 161 24.07 8.19 4.73
CA GLN A 161 25.17 9.08 4.32
C GLN A 161 26.15 9.28 5.48
N GLU A 162 27.22 10.11 5.29
CA GLU A 162 28.34 10.17 6.21
C GLU A 162 27.94 10.44 7.67
N ASP A 163 27.00 11.33 7.89
CA ASP A 163 26.57 11.75 9.23
C ASP A 163 25.12 11.37 9.56
N GLU A 164 24.45 10.58 8.69
CA GLU A 164 23.03 10.26 8.86
C GLU A 164 22.73 8.80 8.66
N ASP A 165 21.96 8.24 9.57
CA ASP A 165 21.38 6.92 9.50
C ASP A 165 19.87 7.02 9.19
N ALA A 166 19.27 6.00 8.56
CA ALA A 166 17.85 5.96 8.27
C ALA A 166 17.24 4.60 8.63
N ASP A 167 16.01 4.64 9.15
CA ASP A 167 15.20 3.47 9.49
C ASP A 167 13.75 3.59 9.00
N VAL A 168 13.35 4.76 8.48
CA VAL A 168 12.06 4.99 7.82
C VAL A 168 12.33 5.49 6.41
N ILE A 169 11.97 4.69 5.42
CA ILE A 169 12.30 4.94 4.03
C ILE A 169 11.02 5.07 3.19
N PHE A 170 10.94 6.14 2.40
CA PHE A 170 9.92 6.36 1.38
C PHE A 170 10.56 6.37 0.00
N LEU A 171 10.59 5.24 -0.69
CA LEU A 171 11.05 5.19 -2.08
C LEU A 171 9.97 5.74 -3.01
N LEU A 172 10.28 6.85 -3.69
CA LEU A 172 9.32 7.58 -4.51
C LEU A 172 9.51 7.21 -5.99
N ALA A 173 8.48 6.64 -6.60
CA ALA A 173 8.38 6.46 -8.04
C ALA A 173 7.34 7.47 -8.57
N PHE A 174 7.79 8.68 -8.96
CA PHE A 174 6.89 9.74 -9.42
C PHE A 174 7.16 10.12 -10.88
N ASN A 175 6.07 10.26 -11.63
CA ASN A 175 6.06 10.86 -12.94
C ASN A 175 5.04 12.02 -12.90
N LEU A 176 5.51 13.24 -13.09
CA LEU A 176 4.66 14.44 -13.08
C LEU A 176 3.92 14.68 -14.40
N ASP A 177 4.07 13.77 -15.37
CA ASP A 177 3.23 13.75 -16.56
C ASP A 177 1.82 13.27 -16.16
N ASP A 178 0.82 14.12 -16.42
CA ASP A 178 -0.58 13.87 -16.01
C ASP A 178 -1.31 12.85 -16.90
N SER A 179 -0.58 12.12 -17.75
CA SER A 179 -1.14 11.07 -18.61
C SER A 179 -1.95 10.02 -17.83
N MET A 180 -1.62 9.84 -16.55
CA MET A 180 -2.28 8.91 -15.62
C MET A 180 -3.28 9.59 -14.66
N GLY A 181 -3.45 10.92 -14.73
CA GLY A 181 -4.33 11.68 -13.83
C GLY A 181 -3.87 11.66 -12.36
N MET A 182 -2.57 11.46 -12.10
CA MET A 182 -1.99 11.34 -10.74
C MET A 182 -1.15 12.55 -10.34
N LYS A 183 -1.06 13.56 -11.21
CA LYS A 183 -0.21 14.74 -10.96
C LYS A 183 -0.61 15.48 -9.68
N GLU A 184 -1.91 15.65 -9.48
CA GLU A 184 -2.43 16.36 -8.31
C GLU A 184 -2.13 15.59 -7.01
N GLU A 185 -2.34 14.28 -6.98
CA GLU A 185 -2.04 13.41 -5.86
C GLU A 185 -0.53 13.40 -5.55
N THR A 186 0.30 13.36 -6.59
CA THR A 186 1.77 13.41 -6.43
C THR A 186 2.23 14.73 -5.83
N VAL A 187 1.69 15.85 -6.30
CA VAL A 187 2.01 17.18 -5.73
C VAL A 187 1.55 17.28 -4.27
N LYS A 188 0.36 16.75 -3.96
CA LYS A 188 -0.19 16.76 -2.61
C LYS A 188 0.53 15.80 -1.66
N PHE A 189 1.13 14.73 -2.18
CA PHE A 189 2.00 13.88 -1.38
C PHE A 189 3.10 14.69 -0.68
N TYR A 190 3.80 15.55 -1.41
CA TYR A 190 4.86 16.36 -0.81
C TYR A 190 4.34 17.28 0.30
N SER A 191 3.17 17.88 0.14
CA SER A 191 2.56 18.71 1.18
C SER A 191 2.26 17.88 2.44
N VAL A 192 1.58 16.75 2.28
CA VAL A 192 1.25 15.84 3.39
C VAL A 192 2.51 15.26 4.03
N PHE A 193 3.51 14.92 3.21
CA PHE A 193 4.78 14.37 3.68
C PHE A 193 5.57 15.38 4.53
N LEU A 194 5.63 16.64 4.11
CA LEU A 194 6.30 17.68 4.88
C LEU A 194 5.62 17.91 6.23
N ASP A 195 4.28 17.91 6.27
CA ASP A 195 3.52 18.02 7.51
C ASP A 195 3.84 16.85 8.47
N LEU A 196 3.92 15.62 7.96
CA LEU A 196 4.32 14.43 8.73
C LEU A 196 5.75 14.54 9.25
N TRP A 197 6.64 15.08 8.43
CA TRP A 197 8.06 15.22 8.74
C TRP A 197 8.30 16.23 9.85
N ASP A 198 7.57 17.33 9.88
CA ASP A 198 7.74 18.39 10.88
C ASP A 198 7.35 17.89 12.29
N GLU A 199 6.44 16.92 12.38
CA GLU A 199 5.95 16.32 13.61
C GLU A 199 6.75 15.04 13.96
N GLU A 200 7.71 15.11 14.88
CA GLU A 200 8.52 13.95 15.30
C GLU A 200 7.67 12.77 15.78
N ALA A 201 6.54 13.05 16.44
CA ALA A 201 5.60 12.05 16.90
C ALA A 201 4.97 11.24 15.74
N GLU A 202 4.78 11.84 14.57
CA GLU A 202 4.24 11.16 13.38
C GLU A 202 5.28 10.22 12.77
N VAL A 203 6.54 10.64 12.70
CA VAL A 203 7.65 9.77 12.25
C VAL A 203 7.80 8.57 13.18
N GLU A 204 7.72 8.80 14.49
CA GLU A 204 7.80 7.74 15.50
C GLU A 204 6.60 6.78 15.40
N ALA A 205 5.42 7.29 15.10
CA ALA A 205 4.24 6.46 14.87
C ALA A 205 4.41 5.54 13.64
N ILE A 206 5.03 6.04 12.56
CA ILE A 206 5.33 5.23 11.37
C ILE A 206 6.42 4.20 11.70
N ARG A 207 7.48 4.59 12.41
CA ARG A 207 8.57 3.70 12.83
C ARG A 207 8.05 2.50 13.62
N ASN A 208 7.10 2.71 14.51
CA ASN A 208 6.53 1.69 15.37
C ASN A 208 5.29 0.99 14.77
N MET A 209 4.91 1.32 13.54
CA MET A 209 3.75 0.74 12.87
C MET A 209 3.90 -0.77 12.67
N GLN A 210 2.82 -1.50 12.94
CA GLN A 210 2.75 -2.95 12.76
C GLN A 210 1.72 -3.37 11.70
N ASP A 211 0.91 -2.44 11.21
CA ASP A 211 -0.14 -2.70 10.22
C ASP A 211 0.11 -1.90 8.94
N GLY A 212 0.72 -2.57 7.94
CA GLY A 212 1.03 -1.96 6.64
C GLY A 212 -0.22 -1.60 5.83
N HIS A 213 -1.32 -2.33 6.01
CA HIS A 213 -2.59 -2.00 5.38
C HIS A 213 -3.14 -0.68 5.91
N TRP A 214 -3.17 -0.54 7.24
CA TRP A 214 -3.65 0.68 7.87
C TRP A 214 -2.80 1.90 7.44
N LEU A 215 -1.48 1.76 7.40
CA LEU A 215 -0.58 2.83 6.96
C LEU A 215 -0.88 3.25 5.52
N ALA A 216 -1.02 2.29 4.59
CA ALA A 216 -1.33 2.61 3.19
C ALA A 216 -2.68 3.31 3.06
N VAL A 217 -3.71 2.85 3.77
CA VAL A 217 -5.05 3.47 3.76
C VAL A 217 -5.02 4.89 4.32
N GLU A 218 -4.37 5.08 5.47
CA GLU A 218 -4.31 6.38 6.14
C GLU A 218 -3.53 7.42 5.31
N MET A 219 -2.39 7.04 4.73
CA MET A 219 -1.62 7.93 3.86
C MET A 219 -2.41 8.33 2.62
N ASN A 220 -3.07 7.40 1.95
CA ASN A 220 -3.94 7.72 0.80
C ASN A 220 -5.10 8.64 1.22
N ARG A 221 -5.71 8.41 2.38
CA ARG A 221 -6.78 9.26 2.92
C ARG A 221 -6.32 10.70 3.14
N ARG A 222 -5.14 10.90 3.74
CA ARG A 222 -4.55 12.23 3.98
C ARG A 222 -4.30 12.97 2.67
N ILE A 223 -3.72 12.29 1.67
CA ILE A 223 -3.46 12.88 0.36
C ILE A 223 -4.77 13.28 -0.32
N GLN A 224 -5.77 12.40 -0.33
CA GLN A 224 -7.07 12.71 -0.94
C GLN A 224 -7.79 13.87 -0.24
N ALA A 225 -7.70 13.97 1.07
CA ALA A 225 -8.24 15.09 1.83
C ALA A 225 -7.56 16.43 1.42
N ALA A 226 -6.24 16.42 1.27
CA ALA A 226 -5.47 17.58 0.83
C ALA A 226 -5.78 17.99 -0.62
N VAL A 227 -6.02 17.02 -1.51
CA VAL A 227 -6.46 17.28 -2.90
C VAL A 227 -7.85 17.93 -2.91
N ASN A 228 -8.80 17.38 -2.18
CA ASN A 228 -10.18 17.88 -2.16
C ASN A 228 -10.27 19.30 -1.57
N SER A 229 -9.57 19.58 -0.47
CA SER A 229 -9.55 20.91 0.14
C SER A 229 -8.97 22.01 -0.77
N SER A 230 -8.12 21.63 -1.71
CA SER A 230 -7.57 22.58 -2.69
C SER A 230 -8.53 22.88 -3.84
N ARG A 231 -9.39 21.92 -4.22
CA ARG A 231 -10.43 22.11 -5.24
C ARG A 231 -11.52 23.04 -4.75
N GLU A 232 -11.98 22.86 -3.50
CA GLU A 232 -13.00 23.74 -2.89
C GLU A 232 -12.53 25.20 -2.84
N LYS A 233 -11.27 25.46 -2.45
CA LYS A 233 -10.72 26.82 -2.44
C LYS A 233 -10.53 27.45 -3.83
N GLY A 234 -10.41 26.63 -4.88
CA GLY A 234 -10.28 27.09 -6.27
C GLY A 234 -11.61 27.47 -6.92
N GLU A 235 -12.73 26.95 -6.41
CA GLU A 235 -14.08 27.24 -6.90
C GLU A 235 -14.69 28.48 -6.25
N GLU A 236 -14.34 28.82 -5.02
CA GLU A 236 -14.78 30.04 -4.33
C GLU A 236 -14.07 31.34 -4.83
N GLY A 237 -13.01 31.20 -5.61
CA GLY A 237 -12.23 32.32 -6.14
C GLY A 237 -12.55 32.72 -7.61
N LYS A 238 -13.58 32.14 -8.21
CA LYS A 238 -14.11 32.51 -9.53
C LYS A 238 -15.52 33.08 -9.43
#